data_3a58e4b72d406f62f604023b6fe1fedf
#
_entry.id   3a58e4b72d406f62f604023b6fe1fedf
#
_cell.length_a   1.000
_cell.length_b   1.000
_cell.length_c   1.000
_cell.angle_alpha   90.00
_cell.angle_beta   90.00
_cell.angle_gamma   90.00
#
_symmetry.space_group_name_H-M   'P 1'
#
loop_
_entity.id
_entity.type
_entity.pdbx_description
1 polymer ?
#
loop_
_entity_poly.entity_id
_entity_poly.type
_entity_poly.pdbx_seq_one_letter_code
_entity_poly.pdbx_strand_id
1 'polypeptide(L)'
;MILAKHFGTLGKLGNQLFQWAAMIGMARKYETTFQVPTWRYSEFFMYPPPQESNTQDWGIWPEMRETHFHYEAEYWDSFKDRFKDLKTGIYGYLQSPMFWDNDQKFIQERMSFTHQFRQSVKEKFIHVFNRPTIAISIRRGDFVGNPEHYLLPINYYIGALYNNFQDLQNFNIVVFSDDLSYCKVHFECLDNVSFADGLTDIEQLCLMSQMDNFVIANSTFSWWGAYLGQKAYSKVIRPAHHFAGQQLIDCDIKDHYPNWIIYDHEDGEVNKIDLPDVTFCIPVFYDHPDRRNNLQLNICMLQREFNCRILIGEQGGEEFKNTPNVDYVNFKDLKEFHRTKMLNDMMKSVETPIVYNWDADVIVPPLQVLKSIQLLRDDKADMVYPYDGRFSRVPRNLFGSLQKDLDVGIFGGMMFKGMRPADAKSVGGAMAWRKDKFIEGGMENEKMISYAPEDVERFERFKRLGYRVEKITGVLYHMDHFISINSSEKNPHFDANWQELWNMRELNDNQL
;
A
#
# COMPACT_ATOMS: atom_id res chain seq x y z
N MET A 1 -45.74 4.46 5.55
CA MET A 1 -44.57 5.15 6.11
C MET A 1 -43.52 4.14 6.54
N ILE A 2 -42.27 4.31 6.18
CA ILE A 2 -41.14 3.43 6.53
C ILE A 2 -40.53 3.91 7.86
N LEU A 3 -40.24 2.99 8.78
CA LEU A 3 -39.58 3.27 10.07
C LEU A 3 -38.24 2.52 10.16
N ALA A 4 -37.14 3.24 10.17
CA ALA A 4 -35.82 2.65 10.33
C ALA A 4 -35.42 2.56 11.79
N LYS A 5 -36.01 1.62 12.52
CA LYS A 5 -35.90 1.49 13.99
C LYS A 5 -34.47 1.39 14.50
N HIS A 6 -33.58 0.77 13.73
CA HIS A 6 -32.21 0.46 14.11
C HIS A 6 -31.18 1.42 13.47
N PHE A 7 -31.66 2.44 12.77
CA PHE A 7 -30.79 3.45 12.16
C PHE A 7 -29.96 4.17 13.22
N GLY A 8 -28.70 4.42 12.92
CA GLY A 8 -27.75 5.02 13.86
C GLY A 8 -27.09 4.04 14.85
N THR A 9 -27.64 2.82 15.02
CA THR A 9 -27.11 1.77 15.90
C THR A 9 -26.66 0.52 15.14
N LEU A 10 -27.27 0.22 14.01
CA LEU A 10 -26.90 -0.91 13.15
C LEU A 10 -25.75 -0.53 12.23
N GLY A 11 -24.54 -0.98 12.56
CA GLY A 11 -23.32 -0.70 11.84
C GLY A 11 -22.72 0.69 12.08
N LYS A 12 -21.57 0.95 11.44
CA LYS A 12 -20.85 2.23 11.47
C LYS A 12 -21.42 3.21 10.43
N LEU A 13 -20.84 4.42 10.32
CA LEU A 13 -21.31 5.50 9.43
C LEU A 13 -21.61 5.02 7.99
N GLY A 14 -20.72 4.29 7.35
CA GLY A 14 -20.94 3.80 5.98
C GLY A 14 -22.19 2.93 5.84
N ASN A 15 -22.46 2.04 6.81
CA ASN A 15 -23.67 1.22 6.82
C ASN A 15 -24.93 2.09 7.02
N GLN A 16 -24.86 3.09 7.89
CA GLN A 16 -25.98 4.02 8.13
C GLN A 16 -26.32 4.83 6.88
N LEU A 17 -25.31 5.21 6.09
CA LEU A 17 -25.54 5.91 4.83
C LEU A 17 -26.27 5.02 3.79
N PHE A 18 -25.94 3.72 3.71
CA PHE A 18 -26.69 2.78 2.89
C PHE A 18 -28.16 2.68 3.31
N GLN A 19 -28.41 2.53 4.60
CA GLN A 19 -29.78 2.51 5.15
C GLN A 19 -30.53 3.79 4.79
N TRP A 20 -29.90 4.96 4.95
CA TRP A 20 -30.53 6.23 4.60
C TRP A 20 -30.81 6.36 3.11
N ALA A 21 -29.86 6.05 2.24
CA ALA A 21 -30.06 6.10 0.78
C ALA A 21 -31.14 5.11 0.33
N ALA A 22 -31.17 3.89 0.88
CA ALA A 22 -32.22 2.91 0.60
C ALA A 22 -33.60 3.43 0.99
N MET A 23 -33.74 4.08 2.16
CA MET A 23 -35.03 4.68 2.55
C MET A 23 -35.44 5.84 1.66
N ILE A 24 -34.51 6.68 1.19
CA ILE A 24 -34.80 7.72 0.20
C ILE A 24 -35.32 7.09 -1.10
N GLY A 25 -34.66 6.06 -1.60
CA GLY A 25 -35.06 5.38 -2.84
C GLY A 25 -36.41 4.66 -2.70
N MET A 26 -36.59 3.90 -1.63
CA MET A 26 -37.87 3.20 -1.33
C MET A 26 -39.02 4.17 -1.14
N ALA A 27 -38.79 5.28 -0.42
CA ALA A 27 -39.84 6.31 -0.24
C ALA A 27 -40.26 6.92 -1.59
N ARG A 28 -39.32 7.17 -2.49
CA ARG A 28 -39.59 7.61 -3.85
C ARG A 28 -40.32 6.55 -4.67
N LYS A 29 -39.84 5.31 -4.67
CA LYS A 29 -40.39 4.18 -5.45
C LYS A 29 -41.83 3.82 -5.03
N TYR A 30 -42.11 3.81 -3.72
CA TYR A 30 -43.38 3.40 -3.17
C TYR A 30 -44.30 4.57 -2.79
N GLU A 31 -43.98 5.80 -3.23
CA GLU A 31 -44.76 7.01 -2.95
C GLU A 31 -45.12 7.17 -1.46
N THR A 32 -44.16 7.00 -0.58
CA THR A 32 -44.34 7.04 0.89
C THR A 32 -43.32 7.94 1.54
N THR A 33 -43.36 8.04 2.86
CA THR A 33 -42.40 8.78 3.68
C THR A 33 -41.62 7.83 4.57
N PHE A 34 -40.51 8.31 5.14
CA PHE A 34 -39.76 7.54 6.13
C PHE A 34 -39.37 8.41 7.32
N GLN A 35 -39.06 7.76 8.44
CA GLN A 35 -38.53 8.38 9.65
C GLN A 35 -37.39 7.53 10.23
N VAL A 36 -36.44 8.20 10.85
CA VAL A 36 -35.29 7.61 11.56
C VAL A 36 -35.25 8.13 13.01
N PRO A 37 -34.64 7.41 13.97
CA PRO A 37 -34.29 7.95 15.28
C PRO A 37 -33.35 9.14 15.15
N THR A 38 -33.20 9.92 16.24
CA THR A 38 -32.20 11.01 16.29
C THR A 38 -30.82 10.51 15.87
N TRP A 39 -30.20 11.20 14.93
CA TRP A 39 -28.93 10.80 14.33
C TRP A 39 -27.85 11.85 14.53
N ARG A 40 -26.71 11.43 15.10
CA ARG A 40 -25.60 12.34 15.50
C ARG A 40 -24.93 13.08 14.36
N TYR A 41 -25.09 12.63 13.11
CA TYR A 41 -24.47 13.26 11.95
C TYR A 41 -25.40 14.18 11.15
N SER A 42 -26.66 14.34 11.59
CA SER A 42 -27.68 15.09 10.85
C SER A 42 -27.30 16.53 10.53
N GLU A 43 -26.61 17.19 11.46
CA GLU A 43 -26.20 18.61 11.31
C GLU A 43 -25.18 18.86 10.16
N PHE A 44 -24.47 17.82 9.72
CA PHE A 44 -23.47 17.92 8.67
C PHE A 44 -24.05 17.89 7.25
N PHE A 45 -25.31 17.48 7.10
CA PHE A 45 -25.96 17.33 5.79
C PHE A 45 -26.98 18.44 5.50
N MET A 46 -27.09 18.86 4.22
CA MET A 46 -28.06 19.88 3.82
C MET A 46 -29.52 19.42 3.94
N TYR A 47 -29.75 18.13 3.70
CA TYR A 47 -31.09 17.52 3.71
C TYR A 47 -31.07 16.27 4.59
N PRO A 48 -30.88 16.40 5.91
CA PRO A 48 -30.80 15.26 6.82
C PRO A 48 -32.07 14.40 6.76
N PRO A 49 -31.98 13.11 7.14
CA PRO A 49 -33.17 12.26 7.19
C PRO A 49 -34.19 12.82 8.19
N PRO A 50 -35.50 12.67 7.93
CA PRO A 50 -36.54 13.08 8.90
C PRO A 50 -36.41 12.29 10.20
N GLN A 51 -36.20 12.98 11.30
CA GLN A 51 -35.90 12.37 12.60
C GLN A 51 -37.12 12.41 13.53
N GLU A 52 -37.26 11.37 14.35
CA GLU A 52 -38.24 11.28 15.44
C GLU A 52 -37.51 11.02 16.75
N SER A 53 -37.72 11.88 17.73
CA SER A 53 -37.09 11.75 19.06
C SER A 53 -37.82 10.73 19.96
N ASN A 54 -39.11 10.58 19.79
CA ASN A 54 -39.90 9.59 20.54
C ASN A 54 -40.21 8.37 19.69
N THR A 55 -39.40 7.32 19.85
CA THR A 55 -39.53 6.06 19.10
C THR A 55 -40.14 4.93 19.93
N GLN A 56 -40.75 5.22 21.10
CA GLN A 56 -41.26 4.21 22.02
C GLN A 56 -42.29 3.29 21.36
N ASP A 57 -43.19 3.84 20.54
CA ASP A 57 -44.24 3.08 19.86
C ASP A 57 -43.79 2.34 18.60
N TRP A 58 -42.53 2.50 18.19
CA TRP A 58 -42.04 1.87 16.96
C TRP A 58 -41.98 0.34 17.08
N GLY A 59 -41.84 -0.18 18.29
CA GLY A 59 -41.78 -1.62 18.58
C GLY A 59 -43.04 -2.39 18.19
N ILE A 60 -44.21 -1.74 18.16
CA ILE A 60 -45.50 -2.40 17.85
C ILE A 60 -45.72 -2.61 16.33
N TRP A 61 -44.99 -1.87 15.48
CA TRP A 61 -45.14 -1.98 14.02
C TRP A 61 -44.37 -3.17 13.48
N PRO A 62 -44.96 -3.90 12.51
CA PRO A 62 -44.28 -5.02 11.88
C PRO A 62 -43.00 -4.59 11.19
N GLU A 63 -42.01 -5.47 11.18
CA GLU A 63 -40.70 -5.22 10.62
C GLU A 63 -40.41 -6.16 9.46
N MET A 64 -40.02 -5.57 8.30
CA MET A 64 -39.51 -6.29 7.17
C MET A 64 -37.99 -6.38 7.27
N ARG A 65 -37.46 -7.57 7.09
CA ARG A 65 -36.02 -7.83 7.22
C ARG A 65 -35.39 -8.12 5.89
N GLU A 66 -34.25 -7.54 5.67
CA GLU A 66 -33.37 -7.93 4.56
C GLU A 66 -33.06 -9.43 4.66
N THR A 67 -33.26 -10.16 3.59
CA THR A 67 -33.07 -11.62 3.53
C THR A 67 -31.77 -12.01 2.89
N HIS A 68 -31.26 -11.17 1.96
CA HIS A 68 -30.03 -11.39 1.21
C HIS A 68 -29.23 -10.09 1.14
N PHE A 69 -27.94 -10.22 0.94
CA PHE A 69 -27.05 -9.06 0.79
C PHE A 69 -27.31 -8.28 -0.49
N HIS A 70 -27.65 -8.97 -1.59
CA HIS A 70 -28.05 -8.35 -2.86
C HIS A 70 -29.52 -7.89 -2.85
N TYR A 71 -29.86 -6.97 -3.72
CA TYR A 71 -31.21 -6.43 -3.85
C TYR A 71 -32.15 -7.42 -4.53
N GLU A 72 -33.30 -7.73 -3.89
CA GLU A 72 -34.37 -8.57 -4.42
C GLU A 72 -35.61 -7.74 -4.69
N ALA A 73 -35.80 -7.31 -5.93
CA ALA A 73 -36.90 -6.44 -6.33
C ALA A 73 -38.27 -7.04 -5.98
N GLU A 74 -38.50 -8.31 -6.34
CA GLU A 74 -39.77 -9.00 -6.08
C GLU A 74 -40.13 -9.08 -4.62
N TYR A 75 -39.14 -9.34 -3.77
CA TYR A 75 -39.32 -9.35 -2.31
C TYR A 75 -39.79 -7.99 -1.79
N TRP A 76 -39.08 -6.92 -2.12
CA TRP A 76 -39.41 -5.58 -1.63
C TRP A 76 -40.70 -5.05 -2.26
N ASP A 77 -40.96 -5.31 -3.53
CA ASP A 77 -42.17 -4.89 -4.25
C ASP A 77 -43.44 -5.61 -3.71
N SER A 78 -43.30 -6.79 -3.12
CA SER A 78 -44.42 -7.50 -2.47
C SER A 78 -44.99 -6.73 -1.26
N PHE A 79 -44.23 -5.78 -0.68
CA PHE A 79 -44.65 -4.95 0.44
C PHE A 79 -45.06 -3.52 0.05
N LYS A 80 -45.19 -3.19 -1.24
CA LYS A 80 -45.47 -1.83 -1.71
C LYS A 80 -46.72 -1.22 -1.09
N ASP A 81 -47.86 -1.95 -1.03
CA ASP A 81 -49.11 -1.46 -0.43
C ASP A 81 -48.96 -1.24 1.08
N ARG A 82 -48.21 -2.11 1.72
CA ARG A 82 -47.92 -1.99 3.14
C ARG A 82 -47.07 -0.74 3.48
N PHE A 83 -46.06 -0.43 2.66
CA PHE A 83 -45.27 0.80 2.82
C PHE A 83 -46.11 2.06 2.60
N LYS A 84 -47.11 1.99 1.71
CA LYS A 84 -47.98 3.10 1.41
C LYS A 84 -49.05 3.33 2.51
N ASP A 85 -49.69 2.30 2.94
CA ASP A 85 -50.86 2.39 3.79
C ASP A 85 -50.58 2.28 5.29
N LEU A 86 -49.48 1.62 5.70
CA LEU A 86 -49.14 1.31 7.07
C LEU A 86 -47.78 1.83 7.49
N LYS A 87 -47.59 2.02 8.81
CA LYS A 87 -46.27 2.16 9.39
C LYS A 87 -45.60 0.79 9.39
N THR A 88 -44.39 0.68 8.78
CA THR A 88 -43.69 -0.58 8.65
C THR A 88 -42.22 -0.39 8.95
N GLY A 89 -41.68 -1.16 9.90
CA GLY A 89 -40.28 -1.18 10.26
C GLY A 89 -39.45 -1.85 9.15
N ILE A 90 -38.22 -1.38 8.99
CA ILE A 90 -37.23 -2.05 8.14
C ILE A 90 -35.99 -2.37 8.97
N TYR A 91 -35.45 -3.58 8.78
CA TYR A 91 -34.22 -4.05 9.37
C TYR A 91 -33.30 -4.62 8.28
N GLY A 92 -32.10 -4.09 8.15
CA GLY A 92 -31.09 -4.55 7.23
C GLY A 92 -29.99 -3.52 7.03
N TYR A 93 -28.88 -3.94 6.44
CA TYR A 93 -27.80 -3.04 6.02
C TYR A 93 -28.13 -2.34 4.70
N LEU A 94 -28.93 -2.97 3.85
CA LEU A 94 -29.46 -2.44 2.58
C LEU A 94 -28.34 -1.95 1.63
N GLN A 95 -27.28 -2.74 1.51
CA GLN A 95 -26.03 -2.33 0.86
C GLN A 95 -26.06 -2.54 -0.65
N SER A 96 -27.12 -2.04 -1.32
CA SER A 96 -27.21 -2.07 -2.79
C SER A 96 -27.70 -0.74 -3.33
N PRO A 97 -27.05 -0.19 -4.37
CA PRO A 97 -27.54 1.01 -5.07
C PRO A 97 -28.85 0.78 -5.82
N MET A 98 -29.28 -0.47 -5.98
CA MET A 98 -30.57 -0.81 -6.62
C MET A 98 -31.77 -0.37 -5.80
N PHE A 99 -31.62 -0.11 -4.48
CA PHE A 99 -32.68 0.49 -3.68
C PHE A 99 -33.10 1.88 -4.15
N TRP A 100 -32.25 2.59 -4.87
CA TRP A 100 -32.53 3.93 -5.47
C TRP A 100 -32.29 3.95 -6.99
N ASP A 101 -32.48 2.78 -7.65
CA ASP A 101 -32.34 2.60 -9.09
C ASP A 101 -30.98 3.03 -9.64
N ASN A 102 -29.93 2.97 -8.80
CA ASN A 102 -28.58 3.45 -9.09
C ASN A 102 -28.53 4.93 -9.57
N ASP A 103 -29.53 5.74 -9.20
CA ASP A 103 -29.58 7.18 -9.52
C ASP A 103 -28.58 7.95 -8.65
N GLN A 104 -27.31 7.87 -9.04
CA GLN A 104 -26.19 8.46 -8.31
C GLN A 104 -26.37 9.97 -8.10
N LYS A 105 -26.75 10.68 -9.17
CA LYS A 105 -26.88 12.15 -9.10
C LYS A 105 -27.94 12.57 -8.07
N PHE A 106 -29.08 11.89 -8.08
CA PHE A 106 -30.14 12.15 -7.12
C PHE A 106 -29.67 11.93 -5.68
N ILE A 107 -28.96 10.83 -5.41
CA ILE A 107 -28.43 10.54 -4.06
C ILE A 107 -27.32 11.53 -3.66
N GLN A 108 -26.41 11.89 -4.56
CA GLN A 108 -25.39 12.90 -4.29
C GLN A 108 -26.00 14.25 -3.89
N GLU A 109 -27.08 14.67 -4.56
CA GLU A 109 -27.82 15.90 -4.22
C GLU A 109 -28.49 15.77 -2.85
N ARG A 110 -29.19 14.67 -2.58
CA ARG A 110 -29.97 14.46 -1.36
C ARG A 110 -29.09 14.24 -0.11
N MET A 111 -27.91 13.67 -0.28
CA MET A 111 -26.96 13.38 0.80
C MET A 111 -25.76 14.33 0.78
N SER A 112 -25.92 15.52 0.21
CA SER A 112 -24.87 16.53 0.16
C SER A 112 -24.57 17.11 1.54
N PHE A 113 -23.29 17.29 1.84
CA PHE A 113 -22.84 18.01 3.02
C PHE A 113 -23.20 19.49 2.97
N THR A 114 -23.39 20.15 4.13
CA THR A 114 -23.56 21.60 4.20
C THR A 114 -22.34 22.32 3.64
N HIS A 115 -22.56 23.47 2.98
CA HIS A 115 -21.47 24.25 2.39
C HIS A 115 -20.41 24.67 3.42
N GLN A 116 -20.85 25.07 4.62
CA GLN A 116 -19.96 25.48 5.70
C GLN A 116 -19.07 24.32 6.15
N PHE A 117 -19.65 23.15 6.40
CA PHE A 117 -18.87 21.97 6.82
C PHE A 117 -17.89 21.51 5.72
N ARG A 118 -18.38 21.43 4.48
CA ARG A 118 -17.54 21.08 3.34
C ARG A 118 -16.33 22.02 3.17
N GLN A 119 -16.57 23.32 3.31
CA GLN A 119 -15.51 24.33 3.22
C GLN A 119 -14.52 24.20 4.39
N SER A 120 -15.00 24.05 5.63
CA SER A 120 -14.13 23.92 6.80
C SER A 120 -13.20 22.69 6.72
N VAL A 121 -13.72 21.57 6.20
CA VAL A 121 -12.90 20.36 5.99
C VAL A 121 -11.90 20.57 4.85
N LYS A 122 -12.31 21.22 3.75
CA LYS A 122 -11.42 21.53 2.63
C LYS A 122 -10.25 22.42 3.03
N GLU A 123 -10.48 23.40 3.89
CA GLU A 123 -9.44 24.33 4.38
C GLU A 123 -8.34 23.62 5.14
N LYS A 124 -8.65 22.56 5.91
CA LYS A 124 -7.65 21.73 6.60
C LYS A 124 -6.69 21.04 5.63
N PHE A 125 -7.11 20.80 4.41
CA PHE A 125 -6.36 20.08 3.37
C PHE A 125 -6.23 20.92 2.08
N ILE A 126 -6.27 22.23 2.16
CA ILE A 126 -6.28 23.12 0.98
C ILE A 126 -5.11 22.87 0.03
N HIS A 127 -3.96 22.48 0.57
CA HIS A 127 -2.73 22.21 -0.18
C HIS A 127 -2.86 21.03 -1.17
N VAL A 128 -3.79 20.09 -0.95
CA VAL A 128 -3.96 18.94 -1.86
C VAL A 128 -4.82 19.29 -3.10
N PHE A 129 -5.52 20.41 -3.10
CA PHE A 129 -6.45 20.77 -4.18
C PHE A 129 -5.83 21.65 -5.29
N ASN A 130 -4.52 21.80 -5.32
CA ASN A 130 -3.81 22.51 -6.40
C ASN A 130 -3.50 21.63 -7.63
N ARG A 131 -3.79 20.33 -7.55
CA ARG A 131 -3.67 19.32 -8.61
C ARG A 131 -4.86 18.38 -8.55
N PRO A 132 -5.13 17.60 -9.62
CA PRO A 132 -6.06 16.46 -9.52
C PRO A 132 -5.70 15.54 -8.38
N THR A 133 -6.71 15.00 -7.70
CA THR A 133 -6.53 14.23 -6.47
C THR A 133 -6.85 12.75 -6.66
N ILE A 134 -6.14 11.89 -5.92
CA ILE A 134 -6.46 10.47 -5.79
C ILE A 134 -6.67 10.17 -4.29
N ALA A 135 -7.85 9.70 -3.92
CA ALA A 135 -8.11 9.15 -2.60
C ALA A 135 -7.74 7.66 -2.57
N ILE A 136 -6.88 7.27 -1.66
CA ILE A 136 -6.60 5.85 -1.37
C ILE A 136 -7.20 5.55 0.00
N SER A 137 -8.20 4.67 0.05
CA SER A 137 -8.83 4.29 1.32
C SER A 137 -8.45 2.86 1.70
N ILE A 138 -7.72 2.73 2.79
CA ILE A 138 -7.16 1.47 3.30
C ILE A 138 -7.90 1.08 4.58
N ARG A 139 -8.48 -0.13 4.61
CA ARG A 139 -9.20 -0.66 5.77
C ARG A 139 -8.41 -1.80 6.39
N ARG A 140 -8.07 -1.64 7.66
CA ARG A 140 -7.34 -2.65 8.44
C ARG A 140 -8.01 -2.93 9.78
N GLY A 141 -8.09 -2.00 10.67
CA GLY A 141 -8.71 -2.01 12.01
C GLY A 141 -9.35 -3.34 12.41
N ASP A 142 -10.68 -3.39 12.35
CA ASP A 142 -11.48 -4.57 12.65
C ASP A 142 -11.41 -5.69 11.58
N PHE A 143 -10.71 -5.50 10.45
CA PHE A 143 -10.49 -6.52 9.43
C PHE A 143 -9.31 -7.42 9.77
N VAL A 144 -8.29 -6.89 10.44
CA VAL A 144 -7.12 -7.67 10.84
C VAL A 144 -7.52 -8.79 11.81
N GLY A 145 -7.32 -10.03 11.41
CA GLY A 145 -7.67 -11.21 12.20
C GLY A 145 -9.16 -11.59 12.17
N ASN A 146 -9.99 -10.87 11.41
CA ASN A 146 -11.39 -11.24 11.21
C ASN A 146 -11.52 -12.22 10.04
N PRO A 147 -12.01 -13.45 10.27
CA PRO A 147 -12.08 -14.46 9.21
C PRO A 147 -13.17 -14.18 8.15
N GLU A 148 -14.12 -13.30 8.43
CA GLU A 148 -15.27 -13.00 7.56
C GLU A 148 -14.99 -11.83 6.59
N HIS A 149 -13.97 -11.04 6.86
CA HIS A 149 -13.60 -9.91 6.03
C HIS A 149 -12.32 -10.20 5.26
N TYR A 150 -12.34 -9.96 3.96
CA TYR A 150 -11.14 -10.07 3.14
C TYR A 150 -10.21 -8.88 3.44
N LEU A 151 -9.08 -9.17 4.09
CA LEU A 151 -8.05 -8.17 4.35
C LEU A 151 -7.25 -7.94 3.08
N LEU A 152 -7.47 -6.82 2.40
CA LEU A 152 -6.74 -6.47 1.18
C LEU A 152 -5.25 -6.24 1.47
N PRO A 153 -4.36 -6.93 0.78
CA PRO A 153 -2.92 -6.74 0.92
C PRO A 153 -2.46 -5.44 0.25
N ILE A 154 -1.27 -4.97 0.61
CA ILE A 154 -0.74 -3.70 0.10
C ILE A 154 -0.56 -3.67 -1.42
N ASN A 155 -0.22 -4.82 -2.04
CA ASN A 155 -0.06 -4.92 -3.49
C ASN A 155 -1.36 -4.61 -4.26
N TYR A 156 -2.55 -4.84 -3.66
CA TYR A 156 -3.79 -4.36 -4.25
C TYR A 156 -3.75 -2.83 -4.46
N TYR A 157 -3.42 -2.07 -3.42
CA TYR A 157 -3.44 -0.60 -3.48
C TYR A 157 -2.35 -0.04 -4.39
N ILE A 158 -1.14 -0.59 -4.31
CA ILE A 158 0.01 -0.17 -5.12
C ILE A 158 -0.24 -0.52 -6.59
N GLY A 159 -0.66 -1.75 -6.88
CA GLY A 159 -0.95 -2.19 -8.24
C GLY A 159 -2.13 -1.44 -8.85
N ALA A 160 -3.23 -1.25 -8.10
CA ALA A 160 -4.38 -0.45 -8.54
C ALA A 160 -3.96 0.99 -8.88
N LEU A 161 -3.06 1.59 -8.08
CA LEU A 161 -2.54 2.92 -8.32
C LEU A 161 -1.68 2.98 -9.60
N TYR A 162 -0.64 2.14 -9.69
CA TYR A 162 0.32 2.17 -10.79
C TYR A 162 -0.27 1.73 -12.15
N ASN A 163 -1.17 0.74 -12.16
CA ASN A 163 -1.75 0.23 -13.40
C ASN A 163 -2.88 1.11 -13.96
N ASN A 164 -3.47 2.00 -13.14
CA ASN A 164 -4.58 2.83 -13.57
C ASN A 164 -4.26 4.32 -13.72
N PHE A 165 -3.17 4.79 -13.14
CA PHE A 165 -2.78 6.20 -13.20
C PHE A 165 -1.36 6.34 -13.76
N GLN A 166 -1.25 7.02 -14.89
CA GLN A 166 0.04 7.41 -15.46
C GLN A 166 0.55 8.68 -14.75
N ASP A 167 1.86 8.83 -14.65
CA ASP A 167 2.51 10.04 -14.12
C ASP A 167 1.97 10.48 -12.76
N LEU A 168 2.04 9.61 -11.77
CA LEU A 168 1.53 9.85 -10.42
C LEU A 168 1.98 11.17 -9.79
N GLN A 169 3.10 11.73 -10.24
CA GLN A 169 3.58 13.05 -9.83
C GLN A 169 2.65 14.21 -10.21
N ASN A 170 1.71 14.01 -11.17
CA ASN A 170 0.74 15.00 -11.59
C ASN A 170 -0.50 15.05 -10.68
N PHE A 171 -0.62 14.13 -9.75
CA PHE A 171 -1.73 14.05 -8.80
C PHE A 171 -1.26 14.40 -7.39
N ASN A 172 -2.16 14.83 -6.53
CA ASN A 172 -1.98 14.76 -5.09
C ASN A 172 -2.72 13.54 -4.57
N ILE A 173 -2.05 12.74 -3.74
CA ILE A 173 -2.57 11.50 -3.18
C ILE A 173 -2.96 11.74 -1.74
N VAL A 174 -4.19 11.40 -1.35
CA VAL A 174 -4.63 11.47 0.04
C VAL A 174 -4.96 10.06 0.53
N VAL A 175 -4.28 9.63 1.57
CA VAL A 175 -4.46 8.30 2.17
C VAL A 175 -5.39 8.41 3.37
N PHE A 176 -6.49 7.65 3.33
CA PHE A 176 -7.48 7.49 4.38
C PHE A 176 -7.34 6.10 4.98
N SER A 177 -7.22 5.99 6.29
CA SER A 177 -7.13 4.69 6.96
C SER A 177 -7.46 4.79 8.44
N ASP A 178 -7.89 3.68 9.01
CA ASP A 178 -7.96 3.44 10.45
C ASP A 178 -6.63 2.91 11.03
N ASP A 179 -5.58 2.74 10.17
CA ASP A 179 -4.21 2.36 10.54
C ASP A 179 -3.21 3.19 9.73
N LEU A 180 -3.04 4.46 10.08
CA LEU A 180 -2.11 5.36 9.40
C LEU A 180 -0.63 4.98 9.62
N SER A 181 -0.31 4.29 10.70
CA SER A 181 1.07 3.82 10.96
C SER A 181 1.50 2.82 9.90
N TYR A 182 0.63 1.88 9.56
CA TYR A 182 0.82 0.96 8.44
C TYR A 182 0.97 1.69 7.10
N CYS A 183 0.08 2.65 6.85
CA CYS A 183 0.09 3.38 5.58
C CYS A 183 1.36 4.21 5.38
N LYS A 184 1.87 4.83 6.45
CA LYS A 184 3.10 5.64 6.40
C LYS A 184 4.31 4.83 5.95
N VAL A 185 4.43 3.56 6.37
CA VAL A 185 5.53 2.66 5.93
C VAL A 185 5.59 2.56 4.41
N HIS A 186 4.45 2.51 3.74
CA HIS A 186 4.39 2.32 2.30
C HIS A 186 4.37 3.61 1.49
N PHE A 187 3.67 4.64 1.96
CA PHE A 187 3.36 5.81 1.13
C PHE A 187 4.17 7.06 1.48
N GLU A 188 4.86 7.14 2.63
CA GLU A 188 5.60 8.35 3.03
C GLU A 188 6.74 8.73 2.07
N CYS A 189 7.19 7.79 1.24
CA CYS A 189 8.22 8.04 0.23
C CYS A 189 7.74 8.93 -0.93
N LEU A 190 6.43 9.05 -1.16
CA LEU A 190 5.89 9.88 -2.24
C LEU A 190 5.84 11.35 -1.83
N ASP A 191 6.35 12.25 -2.70
CA ASP A 191 6.43 13.70 -2.40
C ASP A 191 5.06 14.40 -2.41
N ASN A 192 4.08 13.79 -3.08
CA ASN A 192 2.74 14.30 -3.31
C ASN A 192 1.68 13.59 -2.46
N VAL A 193 2.08 12.92 -1.38
CA VAL A 193 1.17 12.22 -0.48
C VAL A 193 0.81 13.08 0.73
N SER A 194 -0.43 12.96 1.16
CA SER A 194 -0.94 13.46 2.45
C SER A 194 -1.74 12.37 3.14
N PHE A 195 -1.73 12.37 4.45
CA PHE A 195 -2.49 11.41 5.25
C PHE A 195 -3.66 12.14 5.92
N ALA A 196 -4.86 11.57 5.86
CA ALA A 196 -6.06 12.13 6.49
C ALA A 196 -6.03 11.94 8.01
N ASP A 197 -4.99 12.49 8.66
CA ASP A 197 -4.74 12.41 10.10
C ASP A 197 -5.50 13.51 10.86
N GLY A 198 -5.88 13.23 12.11
CA GLY A 198 -6.55 14.20 12.99
C GLY A 198 -7.99 14.55 12.59
N LEU A 199 -8.61 13.83 11.66
CA LEU A 199 -10.00 14.02 11.23
C LEU A 199 -10.93 13.00 11.88
N THR A 200 -12.14 13.42 12.23
CA THR A 200 -13.23 12.52 12.60
C THR A 200 -13.72 11.71 11.39
N ASP A 201 -14.49 10.65 11.63
CA ASP A 201 -15.05 9.80 10.58
C ASP A 201 -15.88 10.59 9.54
N ILE A 202 -16.72 11.52 10.01
CA ILE A 202 -17.54 12.36 9.12
C ILE A 202 -16.70 13.38 8.34
N GLU A 203 -15.64 13.93 8.94
CA GLU A 203 -14.71 14.81 8.25
C GLU A 203 -13.89 14.06 7.18
N GLN A 204 -13.42 12.85 7.47
CA GLN A 204 -12.75 12.00 6.49
C GLN A 204 -13.66 11.67 5.30
N LEU A 205 -14.93 11.32 5.57
CA LEU A 205 -15.92 11.06 4.52
C LEU A 205 -16.15 12.33 3.66
N CYS A 206 -16.32 13.48 4.31
CA CYS A 206 -16.51 14.77 3.64
C CYS A 206 -15.29 15.15 2.81
N LEU A 207 -14.06 14.94 3.31
CA LEU A 207 -12.83 15.19 2.56
C LEU A 207 -12.74 14.24 1.35
N MET A 208 -12.96 12.95 1.57
CA MET A 208 -12.90 11.93 0.50
C MET A 208 -13.90 12.23 -0.62
N SER A 209 -15.13 12.68 -0.28
CA SER A 209 -16.14 13.08 -1.26
C SER A 209 -15.79 14.32 -2.09
N GLN A 210 -14.69 15.00 -1.82
CA GLN A 210 -14.21 16.15 -2.58
C GLN A 210 -13.07 15.80 -3.54
N MET A 211 -12.56 14.55 -3.49
CA MET A 211 -11.48 14.08 -4.37
C MET A 211 -11.97 13.83 -5.81
N ASP A 212 -11.01 13.63 -6.71
CA ASP A 212 -11.30 13.42 -8.14
C ASP A 212 -11.29 11.95 -8.56
N ASN A 213 -10.41 11.15 -7.98
CA ASN A 213 -10.24 9.73 -8.29
C ASN A 213 -10.11 8.90 -7.01
N PHE A 214 -10.34 7.59 -7.11
CA PHE A 214 -10.47 6.74 -5.93
C PHE A 214 -9.86 5.35 -6.15
N VAL A 215 -9.08 4.89 -5.18
CA VAL A 215 -8.70 3.49 -4.98
C VAL A 215 -9.28 3.07 -3.62
N ILE A 216 -10.28 2.23 -3.62
CA ILE A 216 -11.09 1.96 -2.43
C ILE A 216 -10.86 0.56 -1.85
N ALA A 217 -10.99 0.44 -0.53
CA ALA A 217 -11.13 -0.84 0.14
C ALA A 217 -12.54 -1.44 -0.04
N ASN A 218 -12.69 -2.71 0.34
CA ASN A 218 -13.97 -3.42 0.47
C ASN A 218 -14.74 -2.97 1.74
N SER A 219 -14.93 -1.67 1.89
CA SER A 219 -15.55 -1.04 3.06
C SER A 219 -16.67 -0.11 2.61
N THR A 220 -17.81 -0.16 3.32
CA THR A 220 -18.93 0.75 3.10
C THR A 220 -18.55 2.22 3.25
N PHE A 221 -17.59 2.53 4.11
CA PHE A 221 -17.06 3.88 4.25
C PHE A 221 -16.34 4.35 2.98
N SER A 222 -15.45 3.52 2.45
CA SER A 222 -14.71 3.80 1.22
C SER A 222 -15.65 3.91 0.01
N TRP A 223 -16.65 3.03 -0.02
CA TRP A 223 -17.70 3.03 -1.03
C TRP A 223 -18.41 4.38 -1.08
N TRP A 224 -18.87 4.88 0.09
CA TRP A 224 -19.58 6.16 0.17
C TRP A 224 -18.70 7.36 -0.16
N GLY A 225 -17.44 7.35 0.27
CA GLY A 225 -16.50 8.40 -0.10
C GLY A 225 -16.36 8.54 -1.61
N ALA A 226 -16.21 7.43 -2.31
CA ALA A 226 -16.14 7.40 -3.77
C ALA A 226 -17.49 7.74 -4.43
N TYR A 227 -18.59 7.16 -3.96
CA TYR A 227 -19.91 7.37 -4.56
C TYR A 227 -20.39 8.83 -4.45
N LEU A 228 -20.17 9.49 -3.32
CA LEU A 228 -20.50 10.90 -3.13
C LEU A 228 -19.55 11.84 -3.87
N GLY A 229 -18.28 11.44 -4.05
CA GLY A 229 -17.26 12.27 -4.70
C GLY A 229 -17.13 12.07 -6.20
N GLN A 230 -17.57 10.94 -6.74
CA GLN A 230 -17.39 10.57 -8.14
C GLN A 230 -18.01 11.57 -9.09
N LYS A 231 -17.23 12.01 -10.07
CA LYS A 231 -17.58 12.88 -11.18
C LYS A 231 -17.57 12.06 -12.50
N ALA A 232 -18.07 12.61 -13.58
CA ALA A 232 -18.13 11.91 -14.89
C ALA A 232 -16.74 11.44 -15.40
N TYR A 233 -15.66 12.13 -15.01
CA TYR A 233 -14.29 11.82 -15.41
C TYR A 233 -13.52 11.01 -14.37
N SER A 234 -14.09 10.76 -13.20
CA SER A 234 -13.43 10.05 -12.12
C SER A 234 -13.14 8.60 -12.47
N LYS A 235 -11.94 8.14 -12.16
CA LYS A 235 -11.63 6.72 -12.05
C LYS A 235 -11.91 6.26 -10.62
N VAL A 236 -12.73 5.23 -10.49
CA VAL A 236 -12.97 4.55 -9.21
C VAL A 236 -12.54 3.10 -9.38
N ILE A 237 -11.50 2.73 -8.66
CA ILE A 237 -10.95 1.37 -8.67
C ILE A 237 -11.38 0.67 -7.37
N ARG A 238 -12.02 -0.48 -7.53
CA ARG A 238 -12.49 -1.32 -6.43
C ARG A 238 -11.85 -2.69 -6.44
N PRO A 239 -11.76 -3.39 -5.29
CA PRO A 239 -11.22 -4.74 -5.27
C PRO A 239 -12.20 -5.74 -5.93
N ALA A 240 -11.64 -6.83 -6.46
CA ALA A 240 -12.40 -7.99 -6.88
C ALA A 240 -13.01 -8.73 -5.67
N HIS A 241 -12.24 -8.83 -4.58
CA HIS A 241 -12.61 -9.53 -3.36
C HIS A 241 -13.28 -8.59 -2.36
N HIS A 242 -14.40 -9.03 -1.75
CA HIS A 242 -15.14 -8.24 -0.76
C HIS A 242 -15.22 -8.96 0.59
N PHE A 243 -15.72 -10.17 0.61
CA PHE A 243 -15.87 -11.02 1.78
C PHE A 243 -14.87 -12.17 1.82
N ALA A 244 -14.71 -12.78 2.99
CA ALA A 244 -13.99 -14.01 3.23
C ALA A 244 -14.87 -14.97 4.05
N GLY A 245 -14.33 -16.12 4.41
CA GLY A 245 -15.00 -17.08 5.28
C GLY A 245 -16.40 -17.46 4.83
N GLN A 246 -17.33 -17.53 5.77
CA GLN A 246 -18.71 -17.90 5.49
C GLN A 246 -19.45 -16.80 4.69
N GLN A 247 -19.13 -15.51 4.91
CA GLN A 247 -19.77 -14.42 4.17
C GLN A 247 -19.47 -14.46 2.66
N LEU A 248 -18.33 -15.00 2.25
CA LEU A 248 -18.03 -15.21 0.82
C LEU A 248 -19.04 -16.17 0.15
N ILE A 249 -19.56 -17.12 0.92
CA ILE A 249 -20.53 -18.12 0.44
C ILE A 249 -21.94 -17.56 0.50
N ASP A 250 -22.29 -16.85 1.58
CA ASP A 250 -23.67 -16.43 1.89
C ASP A 250 -24.04 -15.11 1.20
N CYS A 251 -23.07 -14.29 0.80
CA CYS A 251 -23.30 -12.94 0.28
C CYS A 251 -22.97 -12.82 -1.21
N ASP A 252 -23.97 -12.55 -2.02
CA ASP A 252 -23.80 -12.19 -3.44
C ASP A 252 -23.61 -10.67 -3.58
N ILE A 253 -22.45 -10.26 -4.07
CA ILE A 253 -22.08 -8.83 -4.22
C ILE A 253 -22.42 -8.25 -5.61
N LYS A 254 -23.13 -8.98 -6.47
CA LYS A 254 -23.40 -8.57 -7.87
C LYS A 254 -23.98 -7.15 -8.00
N ASP A 255 -24.83 -6.74 -7.04
CA ASP A 255 -25.50 -5.44 -7.04
C ASP A 255 -24.88 -4.42 -6.09
N HIS A 256 -23.79 -4.79 -5.41
CA HIS A 256 -23.20 -3.92 -4.35
C HIS A 256 -22.45 -2.73 -4.94
N TYR A 257 -21.75 -2.94 -6.05
CA TYR A 257 -20.94 -1.90 -6.66
C TYR A 257 -21.59 -1.35 -7.93
N PRO A 258 -21.51 -0.02 -8.16
CA PRO A 258 -21.71 0.55 -9.49
C PRO A 258 -20.70 -0.03 -10.49
N ASN A 259 -20.81 0.38 -11.75
CA ASN A 259 -19.86 -0.05 -12.80
C ASN A 259 -18.47 0.62 -12.61
N TRP A 260 -17.78 0.26 -11.52
CA TRP A 260 -16.44 0.70 -11.18
C TRP A 260 -15.39 -0.26 -11.73
N ILE A 261 -14.16 0.24 -11.93
CA ILE A 261 -13.04 -0.55 -12.41
C ILE A 261 -12.67 -1.60 -11.35
N ILE A 262 -12.69 -2.87 -11.74
CA ILE A 262 -12.27 -3.97 -10.89
C ILE A 262 -10.76 -4.12 -11.00
N TYR A 263 -10.07 -4.21 -9.88
CA TYR A 263 -8.68 -4.60 -9.82
C TYR A 263 -8.54 -5.87 -8.98
N ASP A 264 -8.10 -6.95 -9.63
CA ASP A 264 -7.86 -8.24 -8.99
C ASP A 264 -6.35 -8.43 -8.79
N HIS A 265 -5.89 -8.34 -7.55
CA HIS A 265 -4.48 -8.48 -7.20
C HIS A 265 -4.02 -9.95 -7.14
N GLU A 266 -4.94 -10.91 -7.23
CA GLU A 266 -4.64 -12.36 -7.26
C GLU A 266 -4.52 -12.90 -8.69
N ASP A 267 -4.92 -12.15 -9.69
CA ASP A 267 -4.71 -12.49 -11.10
C ASP A 267 -3.23 -12.32 -11.48
N GLY A 268 -2.47 -13.38 -11.26
CA GLY A 268 -1.01 -13.39 -11.14
C GLY A 268 -0.20 -12.98 -12.38
N GLU A 269 -0.81 -12.80 -13.55
CA GLU A 269 -0.12 -12.32 -14.75
C GLU A 269 -0.35 -10.82 -15.01
N VAL A 270 -1.45 -10.25 -14.55
CA VAL A 270 -1.89 -8.88 -14.90
C VAL A 270 -1.51 -7.85 -13.84
N ASN A 271 -1.14 -8.26 -12.64
CA ASN A 271 -1.14 -7.37 -11.46
C ASN A 271 0.23 -7.07 -10.86
N LYS A 272 1.30 -7.62 -11.42
CA LYS A 272 2.66 -7.22 -11.08
C LYS A 272 3.04 -5.95 -11.83
N ILE A 273 3.89 -5.15 -11.21
CA ILE A 273 4.44 -3.96 -11.87
C ILE A 273 5.58 -4.40 -12.77
N ASP A 274 5.46 -4.14 -14.07
CA ASP A 274 6.48 -4.51 -15.05
C ASP A 274 7.74 -3.64 -14.95
N LEU A 275 8.88 -4.29 -14.76
CA LEU A 275 10.21 -3.69 -14.70
C LEU A 275 11.19 -4.40 -15.64
N PRO A 276 10.92 -4.41 -16.96
CA PRO A 276 11.73 -5.16 -17.93
C PRO A 276 13.15 -4.61 -18.08
N ASP A 277 13.37 -3.37 -17.66
CA ASP A 277 14.63 -2.64 -17.73
C ASP A 277 15.45 -2.70 -16.42
N VAL A 278 15.03 -3.53 -15.45
CA VAL A 278 15.65 -3.62 -14.12
C VAL A 278 16.09 -5.04 -13.80
N THR A 279 17.31 -5.18 -13.25
CA THR A 279 17.80 -6.45 -12.68
C THR A 279 18.24 -6.24 -11.23
N PHE A 280 17.75 -7.10 -10.34
CA PHE A 280 18.22 -7.20 -8.95
C PHE A 280 19.37 -8.20 -8.88
N CYS A 281 20.58 -7.74 -8.55
CA CYS A 281 21.76 -8.57 -8.34
C CYS A 281 21.93 -8.86 -6.86
N ILE A 282 21.80 -10.13 -6.46
CA ILE A 282 21.82 -10.58 -5.07
C ILE A 282 23.03 -11.48 -4.84
N PRO A 283 24.16 -10.96 -4.35
CA PRO A 283 25.30 -11.78 -3.98
C PRO A 283 25.03 -12.49 -2.64
N VAL A 284 25.32 -13.77 -2.55
CA VAL A 284 25.11 -14.55 -1.34
C VAL A 284 26.22 -15.55 -1.11
N PHE A 285 26.56 -15.75 0.18
CA PHE A 285 27.42 -16.83 0.65
C PHE A 285 26.61 -17.67 1.64
N TYR A 286 26.47 -18.96 1.32
CA TYR A 286 25.72 -19.88 2.18
C TYR A 286 26.61 -20.42 3.30
N ASP A 287 26.62 -19.74 4.42
CA ASP A 287 27.36 -20.13 5.63
C ASP A 287 26.44 -20.52 6.81
N HIS A 288 25.14 -20.28 6.69
CA HIS A 288 24.15 -20.60 7.72
C HIS A 288 22.72 -20.71 7.12
N PRO A 289 21.83 -21.60 7.67
CA PRO A 289 20.44 -21.73 7.20
C PRO A 289 19.63 -20.43 7.20
N ASP A 290 19.92 -19.46 8.07
CA ASP A 290 19.28 -18.14 8.07
C ASP A 290 19.40 -17.45 6.71
N ARG A 291 20.55 -17.61 6.01
CA ARG A 291 20.75 -17.03 4.67
C ARG A 291 19.74 -17.53 3.65
N ARG A 292 19.45 -18.85 3.70
CA ARG A 292 18.40 -19.43 2.84
C ARG A 292 17.04 -18.83 3.12
N ASN A 293 16.64 -18.81 4.40
CA ASN A 293 15.32 -18.32 4.81
C ASN A 293 15.14 -16.86 4.45
N ASN A 294 16.16 -16.02 4.68
CA ASN A 294 16.12 -14.59 4.39
C ASN A 294 16.06 -14.34 2.87
N LEU A 295 16.92 -15.02 2.10
CA LEU A 295 16.91 -14.88 0.64
C LEU A 295 15.59 -15.35 0.02
N GLN A 296 15.05 -16.48 0.49
CA GLN A 296 13.78 -17.01 -0.01
C GLN A 296 12.63 -16.00 0.25
N LEU A 297 12.56 -15.45 1.45
CA LEU A 297 11.55 -14.45 1.80
C LEU A 297 11.70 -13.19 0.95
N ASN A 298 12.93 -12.72 0.77
CA ASN A 298 13.26 -11.56 -0.05
C ASN A 298 12.82 -11.76 -1.52
N ILE A 299 13.16 -12.91 -2.12
CA ILE A 299 12.75 -13.25 -3.49
C ILE A 299 11.22 -13.32 -3.61
N CYS A 300 10.53 -13.97 -2.65
CA CYS A 300 9.07 -14.02 -2.64
C CYS A 300 8.45 -12.63 -2.63
N MET A 301 9.00 -11.69 -1.86
CA MET A 301 8.50 -10.32 -1.83
C MET A 301 8.74 -9.57 -3.14
N LEU A 302 9.94 -9.68 -3.71
CA LEU A 302 10.25 -9.07 -5.02
C LEU A 302 9.36 -9.64 -6.13
N GLN A 303 9.18 -10.95 -6.18
CA GLN A 303 8.37 -11.64 -7.20
C GLN A 303 6.86 -11.42 -7.04
N ARG A 304 6.39 -11.10 -5.83
CA ARG A 304 4.99 -10.73 -5.61
C ARG A 304 4.66 -9.37 -6.21
N GLU A 305 5.55 -8.40 -6.02
CA GLU A 305 5.31 -7.01 -6.41
C GLU A 305 5.70 -6.71 -7.87
N PHE A 306 6.78 -7.34 -8.36
CA PHE A 306 7.42 -6.95 -9.60
C PHE A 306 7.55 -8.12 -10.58
N ASN A 307 7.33 -7.81 -11.85
CA ASN A 307 7.79 -8.62 -12.97
C ASN A 307 9.15 -8.06 -13.42
N CYS A 308 10.23 -8.61 -12.87
CA CYS A 308 11.61 -8.13 -13.06
C CYS A 308 12.59 -9.29 -13.13
N ARG A 309 13.82 -9.00 -13.57
CA ARG A 309 14.90 -9.98 -13.51
C ARG A 309 15.56 -9.97 -12.13
N ILE A 310 15.79 -11.16 -11.59
CA ILE A 310 16.54 -11.39 -10.34
C ILE A 310 17.71 -12.30 -10.72
N LEU A 311 18.93 -11.86 -10.43
CA LEU A 311 20.14 -12.65 -10.60
C LEU A 311 20.74 -12.96 -9.23
N ILE A 312 20.83 -14.25 -8.88
CA ILE A 312 21.52 -14.71 -7.69
C ILE A 312 22.94 -15.07 -8.04
N GLY A 313 23.90 -14.45 -7.36
CA GLY A 313 25.31 -14.83 -7.39
C GLY A 313 25.67 -15.58 -6.13
N GLU A 314 25.95 -16.89 -6.22
CA GLU A 314 26.28 -17.70 -5.06
C GLU A 314 27.76 -18.05 -5.04
N GLN A 315 28.35 -17.89 -3.86
CA GLN A 315 29.69 -18.42 -3.54
C GLN A 315 29.57 -19.46 -2.41
N GLY A 316 30.36 -20.52 -2.49
CA GLY A 316 30.49 -21.54 -1.45
C GLY A 316 29.59 -22.78 -1.59
N GLY A 317 28.69 -22.81 -2.59
CA GLY A 317 27.81 -23.95 -2.78
C GLY A 317 27.01 -23.87 -4.08
N GLU A 318 25.95 -24.64 -4.15
CA GLU A 318 24.90 -24.60 -5.20
C GLU A 318 23.50 -24.65 -4.57
N GLU A 319 23.35 -24.05 -3.38
CA GLU A 319 22.14 -24.10 -2.57
C GLU A 319 20.95 -23.41 -3.24
N PHE A 320 21.23 -22.32 -4.00
CA PHE A 320 20.21 -21.50 -4.64
C PHE A 320 20.04 -21.74 -6.15
N LYS A 321 20.76 -22.71 -6.70
CA LYS A 321 20.77 -23.03 -8.15
C LYS A 321 19.40 -23.32 -8.75
N ASN A 322 18.51 -23.90 -7.99
CA ASN A 322 17.17 -24.31 -8.43
C ASN A 322 16.07 -23.38 -7.88
N THR A 323 16.39 -22.16 -7.52
CA THR A 323 15.38 -21.17 -7.08
C THR A 323 14.48 -20.81 -8.25
N PRO A 324 13.14 -20.92 -8.12
CA PRO A 324 12.23 -20.66 -9.23
C PRO A 324 12.27 -19.21 -9.72
N ASN A 325 12.19 -19.02 -11.04
CA ASN A 325 12.06 -17.72 -11.71
C ASN A 325 13.17 -16.73 -11.37
N VAL A 326 14.42 -17.21 -11.23
CA VAL A 326 15.60 -16.37 -11.05
C VAL A 326 16.72 -16.87 -11.95
N ASP A 327 17.56 -15.95 -12.40
CA ASP A 327 18.85 -16.26 -13.04
C ASP A 327 19.87 -16.61 -11.96
N TYR A 328 20.84 -17.47 -12.26
CA TYR A 328 21.81 -17.95 -11.29
C TYR A 328 23.22 -18.02 -11.86
N VAL A 329 24.18 -17.59 -11.07
CA VAL A 329 25.62 -17.73 -11.35
C VAL A 329 26.37 -18.22 -10.11
N ASN A 330 27.29 -19.18 -10.31
CA ASN A 330 28.11 -19.75 -9.25
C ASN A 330 29.55 -19.18 -9.31
N PHE A 331 30.02 -18.67 -8.20
CA PHE A 331 31.38 -18.14 -8.00
C PHE A 331 32.29 -19.12 -7.26
N LYS A 332 32.26 -20.40 -7.63
CA LYS A 332 33.00 -21.51 -6.98
C LYS A 332 34.52 -21.34 -6.94
N ASP A 333 35.07 -20.55 -7.86
CA ASP A 333 36.51 -20.37 -7.99
C ASP A 333 37.05 -19.30 -7.02
N LEU A 334 36.20 -18.54 -6.34
CA LEU A 334 36.60 -17.59 -5.31
C LEU A 334 36.91 -18.33 -4.00
N LYS A 335 38.10 -18.09 -3.45
CA LYS A 335 38.56 -18.75 -2.22
C LYS A 335 37.92 -18.19 -0.95
N GLU A 336 37.60 -16.91 -0.96
CA GLU A 336 37.03 -16.17 0.17
C GLU A 336 35.78 -15.43 -0.32
N PHE A 337 34.86 -15.12 0.60
CA PHE A 337 33.67 -14.35 0.23
C PHE A 337 34.08 -12.96 -0.30
N HIS A 338 33.85 -12.74 -1.58
CA HIS A 338 34.30 -11.56 -2.27
C HIS A 338 33.14 -10.80 -2.91
N ARG A 339 32.32 -10.20 -2.04
CA ARG A 339 31.07 -9.53 -2.40
C ARG A 339 31.24 -8.50 -3.51
N THR A 340 32.25 -7.64 -3.42
CA THR A 340 32.51 -6.56 -4.38
C THR A 340 32.81 -7.11 -5.78
N LYS A 341 33.64 -8.15 -5.87
CA LYS A 341 33.93 -8.81 -7.16
C LYS A 341 32.70 -9.50 -7.74
N MET A 342 31.96 -10.23 -6.91
CA MET A 342 30.71 -10.89 -7.35
C MET A 342 29.76 -9.87 -7.94
N LEU A 343 29.52 -8.74 -7.26
CA LEU A 343 28.65 -7.65 -7.75
C LEU A 343 29.14 -7.09 -9.09
N ASN A 344 30.42 -6.82 -9.23
CA ASN A 344 30.99 -6.29 -10.47
C ASN A 344 30.76 -7.25 -11.64
N ASP A 345 31.00 -8.54 -11.43
CA ASP A 345 30.86 -9.54 -12.48
C ASP A 345 29.36 -9.76 -12.81
N MET A 346 28.48 -9.78 -11.82
CA MET A 346 27.03 -9.88 -12.00
C MET A 346 26.49 -8.67 -12.79
N MET A 347 26.81 -7.45 -12.36
CA MET A 347 26.30 -6.23 -12.98
C MET A 347 26.82 -6.04 -14.41
N LYS A 348 28.04 -6.51 -14.72
CA LYS A 348 28.55 -6.54 -16.08
C LYS A 348 27.80 -7.54 -16.97
N SER A 349 27.40 -8.67 -16.40
CA SER A 349 26.78 -9.77 -17.16
C SER A 349 25.32 -9.51 -17.55
N VAL A 350 24.60 -8.62 -16.85
CA VAL A 350 23.20 -8.30 -17.16
C VAL A 350 23.10 -7.21 -18.23
N GLU A 351 22.03 -7.22 -19.02
CA GLU A 351 21.82 -6.29 -20.13
C GLU A 351 20.95 -5.07 -19.77
N THR A 352 20.21 -5.16 -18.66
CA THR A 352 19.29 -4.09 -18.24
C THR A 352 20.03 -2.79 -17.90
N PRO A 353 19.48 -1.62 -18.27
CA PRO A 353 20.11 -0.32 -18.00
C PRO A 353 20.08 0.08 -16.53
N ILE A 354 19.16 -0.46 -15.74
CA ILE A 354 19.07 -0.24 -14.30
C ILE A 354 19.43 -1.54 -13.58
N VAL A 355 20.35 -1.44 -12.63
CA VAL A 355 20.78 -2.58 -11.82
C VAL A 355 20.70 -2.24 -10.33
N TYR A 356 20.25 -3.21 -9.55
CA TYR A 356 20.29 -3.14 -8.09
C TYR A 356 21.43 -3.98 -7.53
N ASN A 357 22.19 -3.42 -6.61
CA ASN A 357 22.88 -4.19 -5.60
C ASN A 357 21.89 -4.40 -4.46
N TRP A 358 21.61 -5.65 -4.13
CA TRP A 358 20.58 -6.00 -3.17
C TRP A 358 21.06 -7.12 -2.25
N ASP A 359 21.10 -6.86 -0.94
CA ASP A 359 21.54 -7.88 0.01
C ASP A 359 20.46 -8.96 0.22
N ALA A 360 20.89 -10.18 0.47
CA ALA A 360 20.00 -11.34 0.60
C ALA A 360 19.02 -11.27 1.79
N ASP A 361 19.25 -10.36 2.72
CA ASP A 361 18.56 -10.24 4.00
C ASP A 361 17.90 -8.86 4.22
N VAL A 362 17.66 -8.10 3.15
CA VAL A 362 16.99 -6.80 3.24
C VAL A 362 15.62 -6.82 2.57
N ILE A 363 14.73 -5.99 3.08
CA ILE A 363 13.41 -5.73 2.50
C ILE A 363 13.19 -4.22 2.49
N VAL A 364 12.70 -3.74 1.36
CA VAL A 364 12.35 -2.34 1.14
C VAL A 364 10.91 -2.25 0.66
N PRO A 365 10.09 -1.34 1.19
CA PRO A 365 8.73 -1.12 0.70
C PRO A 365 8.69 -0.87 -0.81
N PRO A 366 7.73 -1.47 -1.55
CA PRO A 366 7.71 -1.45 -3.01
C PRO A 366 7.73 -0.03 -3.62
N LEU A 367 7.03 0.93 -3.03
CA LEU A 367 6.99 2.31 -3.55
C LEU A 367 8.35 3.01 -3.46
N GLN A 368 9.17 2.69 -2.46
CA GLN A 368 10.54 3.21 -2.36
C GLN A 368 11.40 2.68 -3.52
N VAL A 369 11.24 1.41 -3.88
CA VAL A 369 11.89 0.79 -5.04
C VAL A 369 11.45 1.48 -6.33
N LEU A 370 10.15 1.62 -6.54
CA LEU A 370 9.59 2.25 -7.75
C LEU A 370 10.02 3.71 -7.89
N LYS A 371 10.02 4.48 -6.80
CA LYS A 371 10.49 5.87 -6.83
C LYS A 371 11.98 5.96 -7.16
N SER A 372 12.82 5.05 -6.65
CA SER A 372 14.24 5.04 -6.99
C SER A 372 14.47 4.72 -8.48
N ILE A 373 13.73 3.75 -9.04
CA ILE A 373 13.76 3.43 -10.47
C ILE A 373 13.31 4.65 -11.30
N GLN A 374 12.24 5.33 -10.88
CA GLN A 374 11.75 6.51 -11.60
C GLN A 374 12.77 7.63 -11.67
N LEU A 375 13.52 7.91 -10.59
CA LEU A 375 14.59 8.91 -10.60
C LEU A 375 15.71 8.57 -11.58
N LEU A 376 16.04 7.28 -11.72
CA LEU A 376 17.05 6.81 -12.68
C LEU A 376 16.54 6.88 -14.12
N ARG A 377 15.29 6.50 -14.38
CA ARG A 377 14.64 6.61 -15.70
C ARG A 377 14.51 8.05 -16.18
N ASP A 378 14.19 8.96 -15.27
CA ASP A 378 14.04 10.40 -15.54
C ASP A 378 15.38 11.14 -15.67
N ASP A 379 16.50 10.44 -15.58
CA ASP A 379 17.84 11.02 -15.54
C ASP A 379 18.02 12.09 -14.45
N LYS A 380 17.34 11.91 -13.31
CA LYS A 380 17.44 12.79 -12.12
C LYS A 380 18.51 12.35 -11.14
N ALA A 381 18.91 11.08 -11.21
CA ALA A 381 19.96 10.48 -10.40
C ALA A 381 20.78 9.49 -11.21
N ASP A 382 22.00 9.22 -10.76
CA ASP A 382 22.90 8.20 -11.31
C ASP A 382 22.94 6.97 -10.39
N MET A 383 22.77 7.21 -9.09
CA MET A 383 22.67 6.22 -8.01
C MET A 383 21.58 6.61 -7.04
N VAL A 384 20.77 5.65 -6.59
CA VAL A 384 19.70 5.89 -5.60
C VAL A 384 19.70 4.82 -4.52
N TYR A 385 19.72 5.25 -3.27
CA TYR A 385 19.38 4.39 -2.14
C TYR A 385 17.86 4.40 -1.96
N PRO A 386 17.18 3.23 -2.02
CA PRO A 386 15.72 3.17 -1.86
C PRO A 386 15.28 3.35 -0.40
N TYR A 387 16.05 4.07 0.41
CA TYR A 387 15.78 4.43 1.80
C TYR A 387 16.63 5.65 2.21
N ASP A 388 16.29 6.30 3.32
CA ASP A 388 16.94 7.56 3.73
C ASP A 388 18.10 7.42 4.73
N GLY A 389 18.46 6.20 5.05
CA GLY A 389 19.46 5.87 6.08
C GLY A 389 18.84 5.27 7.35
N ARG A 390 17.51 5.34 7.50
CA ARG A 390 16.80 4.58 8.53
C ARG A 390 16.96 3.08 8.25
N PHE A 391 17.50 2.37 9.22
CA PHE A 391 17.80 0.95 9.11
C PHE A 391 17.19 0.22 10.32
N SER A 392 16.31 -0.72 10.07
CA SER A 392 15.56 -1.41 11.11
C SER A 392 15.84 -2.91 11.07
N ARG A 393 16.40 -3.46 12.16
CA ARG A 393 16.60 -4.92 12.30
C ARG A 393 15.29 -5.58 12.70
N VAL A 394 14.76 -6.45 11.86
CA VAL A 394 13.57 -7.26 12.14
C VAL A 394 13.97 -8.47 12.97
N PRO A 395 13.47 -8.62 14.21
CA PRO A 395 13.81 -9.75 15.06
C PRO A 395 13.17 -11.05 14.56
N ARG A 396 13.83 -12.18 14.77
CA ARG A 396 13.43 -13.52 14.27
C ARG A 396 12.01 -13.94 14.66
N ASN A 397 11.52 -13.53 15.82
CA ASN A 397 10.16 -13.87 16.27
C ASN A 397 9.05 -13.23 15.43
N LEU A 398 9.36 -12.24 14.59
CA LEU A 398 8.42 -11.60 13.65
C LEU A 398 8.48 -12.18 12.23
N PHE A 399 9.42 -13.07 11.94
CA PHE A 399 9.55 -13.67 10.61
C PHE A 399 8.32 -14.48 10.19
N GLY A 400 7.67 -15.17 11.12
CA GLY A 400 6.44 -15.91 10.83
C GLY A 400 5.29 -15.01 10.35
N SER A 401 5.13 -13.85 10.97
CA SER A 401 4.15 -12.85 10.53
C SER A 401 4.53 -12.27 9.17
N LEU A 402 5.80 -11.95 8.97
CA LEU A 402 6.29 -11.44 7.69
C LEU A 402 6.15 -12.46 6.55
N GLN A 403 6.42 -13.75 6.81
CA GLN A 403 6.23 -14.82 5.83
C GLN A 403 4.77 -15.03 5.45
N LYS A 404 3.87 -14.85 6.41
CA LYS A 404 2.43 -14.99 6.18
C LYS A 404 1.88 -13.88 5.30
N ASP A 405 2.23 -12.64 5.61
CA ASP A 405 1.62 -11.46 5.01
C ASP A 405 2.48 -10.89 3.86
N LEU A 406 3.78 -11.22 3.83
CA LEU A 406 4.80 -10.65 2.94
C LEU A 406 4.81 -9.10 2.94
N ASP A 407 4.48 -8.48 4.07
CA ASP A 407 4.20 -7.06 4.15
C ASP A 407 4.88 -6.40 5.35
N VAL A 408 5.80 -5.50 5.09
CA VAL A 408 6.52 -4.74 6.14
C VAL A 408 5.68 -3.64 6.79
N GLY A 409 4.54 -3.30 6.26
CA GLY A 409 3.59 -2.36 6.85
C GLY A 409 3.13 -2.80 8.25
N ILE A 410 3.13 -4.11 8.53
CA ILE A 410 2.86 -4.66 9.87
C ILE A 410 3.80 -4.12 10.95
N PHE A 411 4.95 -3.57 10.56
CA PHE A 411 5.92 -2.96 11.47
C PHE A 411 5.67 -1.46 11.72
N GLY A 412 4.63 -0.91 11.11
CA GLY A 412 4.25 0.50 11.28
C GLY A 412 4.08 0.88 12.74
N GLY A 413 4.80 1.92 13.17
CA GLY A 413 4.80 2.37 14.56
C GLY A 413 5.60 1.51 15.54
N MET A 414 6.21 0.40 15.11
CA MET A 414 7.07 -0.42 15.96
C MET A 414 8.47 0.17 16.08
N MET A 415 9.03 0.14 17.27
CA MET A 415 10.42 0.49 17.55
C MET A 415 11.22 -0.77 17.81
N PHE A 416 12.17 -1.10 16.94
CA PHE A 416 13.05 -2.26 17.12
C PHE A 416 14.35 -1.88 17.82
N LYS A 417 14.86 -2.80 18.64
CA LYS A 417 16.19 -2.64 19.26
C LYS A 417 17.26 -2.56 18.16
N GLY A 418 18.07 -1.48 18.19
CA GLY A 418 19.09 -1.26 17.17
C GLY A 418 18.60 -0.58 15.89
N MET A 419 17.37 -0.05 15.88
CA MET A 419 16.92 0.83 14.83
C MET A 419 17.82 2.06 14.74
N ARG A 420 18.38 2.31 13.55
CA ARG A 420 19.17 3.52 13.28
C ARG A 420 18.21 4.63 12.83
N PRO A 421 18.27 5.80 13.47
CA PRO A 421 17.44 6.95 13.09
C PRO A 421 17.82 7.50 11.70
N ALA A 422 17.05 8.43 11.17
CA ALA A 422 17.25 9.01 9.84
C ALA A 422 18.57 9.77 9.66
N ASP A 423 19.16 10.25 10.75
CA ASP A 423 20.49 10.87 10.76
C ASP A 423 21.63 9.82 10.78
N ALA A 424 21.31 8.54 11.00
CA ALA A 424 22.26 7.46 10.83
C ALA A 424 22.55 7.32 9.33
N LYS A 425 23.78 7.61 8.95
CA LYS A 425 24.27 7.64 7.57
C LYS A 425 24.42 6.22 6.97
N SER A 426 23.42 5.34 7.14
CA SER A 426 23.49 3.99 6.55
C SER A 426 23.45 4.07 5.03
N VAL A 427 24.36 3.36 4.37
CA VAL A 427 24.55 3.36 2.90
C VAL A 427 24.78 1.94 2.35
N GLY A 428 24.36 0.90 3.09
CA GLY A 428 24.45 -0.51 2.70
C GLY A 428 23.08 -1.12 2.44
N GLY A 429 23.05 -2.39 2.07
CA GLY A 429 21.87 -3.23 1.96
C GLY A 429 21.17 -3.20 0.61
N ALA A 430 20.79 -2.04 0.12
CA ALA A 430 20.13 -1.90 -1.18
C ALA A 430 20.46 -0.57 -1.85
N MET A 431 20.78 -0.60 -3.14
CA MET A 431 20.99 0.58 -3.97
C MET A 431 20.79 0.28 -5.45
N ALA A 432 20.22 1.25 -6.16
CA ALA A 432 19.98 1.19 -7.60
C ALA A 432 20.94 2.09 -8.37
N TRP A 433 21.29 1.68 -9.58
CA TRP A 433 22.22 2.37 -10.46
C TRP A 433 21.72 2.47 -11.89
N ARG A 434 22.06 3.54 -12.55
CA ARG A 434 22.24 3.48 -13.99
C ARG A 434 23.52 2.67 -14.24
N LYS A 435 23.40 1.55 -14.97
CA LYS A 435 24.50 0.60 -15.20
C LYS A 435 25.72 1.26 -15.86
N ASP A 436 25.50 2.12 -16.84
CA ASP A 436 26.57 2.88 -17.50
C ASP A 436 27.36 3.74 -16.51
N LYS A 437 26.66 4.40 -15.58
CA LYS A 437 27.27 5.26 -14.56
C LYS A 437 28.02 4.46 -13.48
N PHE A 438 27.52 3.28 -13.13
CA PHE A 438 28.21 2.37 -12.23
C PHE A 438 29.55 1.91 -12.83
N ILE A 439 29.58 1.55 -14.12
CA ILE A 439 30.80 1.12 -14.80
C ILE A 439 31.77 2.29 -14.98
N GLU A 440 31.28 3.46 -15.41
CA GLU A 440 32.06 4.69 -15.60
C GLU A 440 32.75 5.13 -14.29
N GLY A 441 32.06 5.04 -13.16
CA GLY A 441 32.56 5.41 -11.84
C GLY A 441 33.47 4.37 -11.18
N GLY A 442 33.91 3.33 -11.91
CA GLY A 442 34.87 2.34 -11.42
C GLY A 442 34.26 1.17 -10.66
N MET A 443 32.92 1.06 -10.61
CA MET A 443 32.19 -0.08 -9.98
C MET A 443 32.47 -0.22 -8.47
N GLU A 444 32.42 -1.44 -7.94
CA GLU A 444 32.85 -1.74 -6.55
C GLU A 444 34.38 -1.82 -6.48
N ASN A 445 34.95 -1.41 -5.38
CA ASN A 445 36.38 -1.55 -5.13
C ASN A 445 36.74 -3.00 -4.77
N GLU A 446 37.26 -3.77 -5.73
CA GLU A 446 37.61 -5.18 -5.55
C GLU A 446 38.79 -5.42 -4.59
N LYS A 447 39.50 -4.40 -4.13
CA LYS A 447 40.50 -4.56 -3.06
C LYS A 447 39.85 -4.80 -1.70
N MET A 448 38.56 -4.47 -1.54
CA MET A 448 37.80 -4.73 -0.34
C MET A 448 37.15 -6.11 -0.38
N ILE A 449 37.62 -7.00 0.48
CA ILE A 449 37.22 -8.41 0.53
C ILE A 449 36.30 -8.65 1.74
N SER A 450 35.19 -9.32 1.56
CA SER A 450 34.26 -9.79 2.57
C SER A 450 33.50 -8.64 3.28
N TYR A 451 33.90 -8.18 4.45
CA TYR A 451 33.11 -7.33 5.35
C TYR A 451 33.70 -5.94 5.55
N ALA A 452 32.91 -4.93 5.34
CA ALA A 452 33.07 -3.49 5.64
C ALA A 452 34.46 -2.88 5.29
N PRO A 453 34.54 -1.59 4.97
CA PRO A 453 33.49 -0.61 4.80
C PRO A 453 33.19 -0.26 3.32
N GLU A 454 33.07 -1.23 2.46
CA GLU A 454 32.88 -1.07 1.00
C GLU A 454 31.69 -0.17 0.65
N ASP A 455 30.62 -0.24 1.43
CA ASP A 455 29.44 0.60 1.22
C ASP A 455 29.73 2.10 1.44
N VAL A 456 30.57 2.41 2.42
CA VAL A 456 30.98 3.80 2.73
C VAL A 456 31.95 4.30 1.65
N GLU A 457 32.92 3.47 1.25
CA GLU A 457 33.87 3.78 0.17
C GLU A 457 33.13 4.14 -1.10
N ARG A 458 32.25 3.28 -1.56
CA ARG A 458 31.43 3.50 -2.76
C ARG A 458 30.63 4.80 -2.67
N PHE A 459 29.92 5.02 -1.55
CA PHE A 459 29.11 6.23 -1.37
C PHE A 459 29.94 7.50 -1.45
N GLU A 460 31.08 7.54 -0.76
CA GLU A 460 31.96 8.72 -0.74
C GLU A 460 32.64 8.94 -2.09
N ARG A 461 33.16 7.89 -2.69
CA ARG A 461 33.86 7.96 -4.00
C ARG A 461 32.94 8.48 -5.10
N PHE A 462 31.74 7.90 -5.26
CA PHE A 462 30.80 8.35 -6.31
C PHE A 462 30.35 9.80 -6.09
N LYS A 463 30.13 10.22 -4.84
CA LYS A 463 29.81 11.64 -4.57
C LYS A 463 30.97 12.58 -4.92
N ARG A 464 32.19 12.21 -4.62
CA ARG A 464 33.41 13.00 -4.95
C ARG A 464 33.64 13.05 -6.46
N LEU A 465 33.32 11.98 -7.18
CA LEU A 465 33.37 11.96 -8.64
C LEU A 465 32.23 12.79 -9.32
N GLY A 466 31.35 13.40 -8.53
CA GLY A 466 30.29 14.27 -9.04
C GLY A 466 29.03 13.57 -9.50
N TYR A 467 28.86 12.28 -9.23
CA TYR A 467 27.62 11.56 -9.52
C TYR A 467 26.47 12.04 -8.64
N ARG A 468 25.26 12.05 -9.22
CA ARG A 468 24.01 12.42 -8.54
C ARG A 468 23.55 11.23 -7.70
N VAL A 469 23.81 11.29 -6.40
CA VAL A 469 23.48 10.24 -5.43
C VAL A 469 22.30 10.69 -4.57
N GLU A 470 21.16 10.02 -4.73
CA GLU A 470 19.90 10.36 -4.07
C GLU A 470 19.50 9.31 -3.03
N LYS A 471 18.64 9.69 -2.10
CA LYS A 471 18.05 8.82 -1.09
C LYS A 471 16.53 8.99 -1.09
N ILE A 472 15.80 7.89 -1.01
CA ILE A 472 14.33 7.88 -0.91
C ILE A 472 13.93 7.90 0.56
N THR A 473 13.00 8.77 0.93
CA THR A 473 12.38 8.76 2.27
C THR A 473 11.81 7.38 2.58
N GLY A 474 12.14 6.83 3.74
CA GLY A 474 11.63 5.54 4.18
C GLY A 474 12.69 4.65 4.83
N VAL A 475 12.26 3.51 5.34
CA VAL A 475 13.06 2.56 6.11
C VAL A 475 13.51 1.40 5.25
N LEU A 476 14.75 0.93 5.45
CA LEU A 476 15.19 -0.39 5.02
C LEU A 476 15.06 -1.36 6.22
N TYR A 477 14.40 -2.48 6.00
CA TYR A 477 14.25 -3.56 6.97
C TYR A 477 15.29 -4.64 6.73
N HIS A 478 16.10 -4.94 7.75
CA HIS A 478 17.14 -5.98 7.69
C HIS A 478 16.73 -7.16 8.55
N MET A 479 16.60 -8.32 7.96
CA MET A 479 16.24 -9.54 8.66
C MET A 479 17.42 -10.04 9.50
N ASP A 480 17.15 -10.33 10.77
CA ASP A 480 18.17 -10.85 11.68
C ASP A 480 18.69 -12.21 11.19
N HIS A 481 20.00 -12.43 11.34
CA HIS A 481 20.67 -13.66 10.94
C HIS A 481 21.86 -13.97 11.83
N PHE A 482 22.39 -15.19 11.73
CA PHE A 482 23.64 -15.55 12.36
C PHE A 482 24.79 -14.68 11.85
N ILE A 483 25.56 -14.10 12.79
CA ILE A 483 26.73 -13.28 12.46
C ILE A 483 27.93 -14.21 12.31
N SER A 484 28.35 -14.44 11.07
CA SER A 484 29.54 -15.22 10.74
C SER A 484 30.80 -14.35 10.71
N ILE A 485 31.94 -14.97 10.42
CA ILE A 485 33.20 -14.26 10.20
C ILE A 485 33.08 -13.26 9.02
N ASN A 486 32.30 -13.61 7.99
CA ASN A 486 32.08 -12.77 6.79
C ASN A 486 31.11 -11.61 7.02
N SER A 487 30.58 -11.44 8.23
CA SER A 487 29.68 -10.35 8.60
C SER A 487 30.08 -9.72 9.95
N SER A 488 31.35 -9.75 10.29
CA SER A 488 31.84 -9.24 11.57
C SER A 488 33.25 -8.64 11.46
N GLU A 489 33.59 -7.81 12.43
CA GLU A 489 34.94 -7.20 12.61
C GLU A 489 36.05 -8.24 12.83
N LYS A 490 35.69 -9.50 13.08
CA LYS A 490 36.66 -10.61 13.18
C LYS A 490 37.15 -11.12 11.82
N ASN A 491 36.65 -10.55 10.75
CA ASN A 491 37.09 -10.90 9.40
C ASN A 491 38.57 -10.52 9.22
N PRO A 492 39.41 -11.40 8.64
CA PRO A 492 40.84 -11.16 8.49
C PRO A 492 41.19 -9.97 7.59
N HIS A 493 40.24 -9.54 6.71
CA HIS A 493 40.41 -8.40 5.82
C HIS A 493 39.92 -7.08 6.41
N PHE A 494 39.32 -7.08 7.61
CA PHE A 494 38.66 -5.91 8.19
C PHE A 494 39.60 -4.68 8.24
N ASP A 495 40.79 -4.83 8.80
CA ASP A 495 41.72 -3.71 8.92
C ASP A 495 42.25 -3.26 7.54
N ALA A 496 42.50 -4.20 6.62
CA ALA A 496 42.97 -3.87 5.28
C ALA A 496 41.87 -3.10 4.47
N ASN A 497 40.62 -3.50 4.64
CA ASN A 497 39.49 -2.79 4.02
C ASN A 497 39.35 -1.36 4.54
N TRP A 498 39.50 -1.16 5.86
CA TRP A 498 39.50 0.19 6.44
C TRP A 498 40.68 1.03 5.94
N GLN A 499 41.88 0.42 5.80
CA GLN A 499 43.04 1.12 5.23
C GLN A 499 42.78 1.54 3.76
N GLU A 500 42.11 0.70 2.97
CA GLU A 500 41.73 1.03 1.58
C GLU A 500 40.73 2.22 1.52
N LEU A 501 39.78 2.29 2.45
CA LEU A 501 38.89 3.46 2.57
C LEU A 501 39.68 4.74 2.90
N TRP A 502 40.65 4.67 3.83
CA TRP A 502 41.50 5.81 4.14
C TRP A 502 42.36 6.22 2.97
N ASN A 503 42.93 5.27 2.24
CA ASN A 503 43.73 5.53 1.03
C ASN A 503 42.88 6.27 -0.01
N MET A 504 41.63 5.82 -0.25
CA MET A 504 40.69 6.49 -1.17
C MET A 504 40.40 7.93 -0.73
N ARG A 505 40.24 8.18 0.56
CA ARG A 505 39.98 9.53 1.12
C ARG A 505 41.16 10.50 0.92
N GLU A 506 42.40 9.99 0.92
CA GLU A 506 43.59 10.77 0.68
C GLU A 506 43.85 11.12 -0.79
N LEU A 507 43.26 10.40 -1.73
CA LEU A 507 43.34 10.72 -3.16
C LEU A 507 42.65 12.07 -3.43
N ASN A 508 43.20 12.85 -4.36
CA ASN A 508 42.46 13.99 -4.92
C ASN A 508 41.46 13.51 -5.99
N ASP A 509 40.51 14.37 -6.36
CA ASP A 509 39.39 13.97 -7.24
C ASP A 509 39.84 13.56 -8.65
N ASN A 510 41.05 13.95 -9.08
CA ASN A 510 41.64 13.50 -10.36
C ASN A 510 42.31 12.14 -10.27
N GLN A 511 42.47 11.57 -9.10
CA GLN A 511 43.13 10.28 -8.82
C GLN A 511 42.12 9.19 -8.46
N LEU A 512 40.87 9.56 -8.19
CA LEU A 512 39.75 8.66 -7.96
C LEU A 512 39.29 7.99 -9.27
#